data_7b96f116b014eb6d5d84c58394e24056
#
_entry.id   7b96f116b014eb6d5d84c58394e24056
#
_cell.length_a   1.000
_cell.length_b   1.000
_cell.length_c   1.000
_cell.angle_alpha   90.00
_cell.angle_beta   90.00
_cell.angle_gamma   90.00
#
_symmetry.space_group_name_H-M   'P 1'
#
loop_
_entity.id
_entity.type
_entity.pdbx_description
1 polymer ?
#
loop_
_entity_poly.entity_id
_entity_poly.type
_entity_poly.pdbx_seq_one_letter_code
_entity_poly.pdbx_strand_id
1 'polypeptide(L)'
;MRPAFIPVGQIVNAHGIRGEVKVNPHGFDPEFLTEFDTIYIDGQPVRVRSARVHKSTVLMALPGVDDMDAALALKGKPVSIRRTDARLPAGEFFDEELEGCAVVDDATGEELGKLDRVLLYPAHKVYQVRGGAHEYLIPAVPGVFIASIDPEAEIIRVHMMKGLATDEN
;
A
#
# COMPACT_ATOMS: atom_id res chain seq x y z
N MET A 1 13.50 -1.31 -4.95
CA MET A 1 13.56 -2.65 -4.37
C MET A 1 12.16 -3.12 -3.99
N ARG A 2 11.80 -4.31 -4.42
CA ARG A 2 10.43 -4.82 -4.17
C ARG A 2 10.38 -5.47 -2.78
N PRO A 3 9.58 -4.98 -1.84
CA PRO A 3 9.48 -5.57 -0.52
C PRO A 3 8.80 -6.94 -0.56
N ALA A 4 9.25 -7.87 0.29
CA ALA A 4 8.65 -9.20 0.41
C ALA A 4 7.31 -9.14 1.15
N PHE A 5 7.16 -8.18 2.06
CA PHE A 5 5.97 -7.99 2.88
C PHE A 5 5.38 -6.59 2.66
N ILE A 6 4.07 -6.52 2.60
CA ILE A 6 3.34 -5.28 2.38
C ILE A 6 2.46 -5.01 3.61
N PRO A 7 2.62 -3.87 4.29
CA PRO A 7 1.71 -3.49 5.37
C PRO A 7 0.33 -3.16 4.79
N VAL A 8 -0.70 -3.82 5.29
CA VAL A 8 -2.06 -3.66 4.77
C VAL A 8 -3.06 -3.18 5.80
N GLY A 9 -2.68 -3.12 7.06
CA GLY A 9 -3.58 -2.67 8.09
C GLY A 9 -2.94 -2.63 9.47
N GLN A 10 -3.76 -2.29 10.46
CA GLN A 10 -3.35 -2.23 11.86
C GLN A 10 -4.48 -2.75 12.73
N ILE A 11 -4.15 -3.54 13.75
CA ILE A 11 -5.10 -3.97 14.75
C ILE A 11 -5.40 -2.76 15.64
N VAL A 12 -6.66 -2.33 15.65
CA VAL A 12 -7.07 -1.12 16.37
C VAL A 12 -7.89 -1.40 17.61
N ASN A 13 -8.46 -2.60 17.75
CA ASN A 13 -9.25 -2.97 18.92
C ASN A 13 -9.57 -4.48 18.94
N ALA A 14 -10.16 -4.93 20.03
CA ALA A 14 -10.81 -6.23 20.11
C ALA A 14 -12.28 -6.09 19.74
N HIS A 15 -12.92 -7.18 19.32
CA HIS A 15 -14.35 -7.23 19.02
C HIS A 15 -14.96 -8.49 19.61
N GLY A 16 -15.83 -8.32 20.61
CA GLY A 16 -16.55 -9.41 21.22
C GLY A 16 -15.72 -10.26 22.19
N ILE A 17 -16.41 -11.13 22.91
CA ILE A 17 -15.81 -11.94 23.96
C ILE A 17 -14.98 -13.12 23.45
N ARG A 18 -15.15 -13.46 22.15
CA ARG A 18 -14.42 -14.57 21.52
C ARG A 18 -13.02 -14.19 21.05
N GLY A 19 -12.66 -12.91 21.16
CA GLY A 19 -11.31 -12.47 20.84
C GLY A 19 -11.06 -12.16 19.37
N GLU A 20 -12.09 -11.80 18.61
CA GLU A 20 -11.84 -11.27 17.27
C GLU A 20 -11.06 -9.97 17.37
N VAL A 21 -10.10 -9.77 16.46
CA VAL A 21 -9.36 -8.51 16.35
C VAL A 21 -10.00 -7.64 15.27
N LYS A 22 -10.07 -6.35 15.54
CA LYS A 22 -10.56 -5.36 14.57
C LYS A 22 -9.36 -4.77 13.85
N VAL A 23 -9.30 -4.97 12.55
CA VAL A 23 -8.20 -4.50 11.68
C VAL A 23 -8.68 -3.31 10.85
N ASN A 24 -7.98 -2.19 10.95
CA ASN A 24 -8.21 -1.04 10.09
C ASN A 24 -7.33 -1.17 8.84
N PRO A 25 -7.91 -1.30 7.64
CA PRO A 25 -7.13 -1.39 6.42
C PRO A 25 -6.52 -0.03 6.05
N HIS A 26 -5.25 -0.03 5.69
CA HIS A 26 -4.53 1.20 5.34
C HIS A 26 -4.81 1.62 3.89
N GLY A 27 -5.96 2.27 3.65
CA GLY A 27 -6.32 2.74 2.32
C GLY A 27 -6.77 1.65 1.35
N PHE A 28 -6.83 0.41 1.79
CA PHE A 28 -7.36 -0.70 0.99
C PHE A 28 -8.85 -0.88 1.23
N ASP A 29 -9.53 -1.48 0.26
CA ASP A 29 -10.89 -1.92 0.45
C ASP A 29 -10.89 -3.01 1.55
N PRO A 30 -11.77 -2.94 2.56
CA PRO A 30 -11.81 -3.96 3.61
C PRO A 30 -11.96 -5.38 3.07
N GLU A 31 -12.71 -5.57 1.98
CA GLU A 31 -12.87 -6.89 1.37
C GLU A 31 -11.55 -7.48 0.86
N PHE A 32 -10.62 -6.64 0.44
CA PHE A 32 -9.31 -7.09 0.00
C PHE A 32 -8.59 -7.87 1.12
N LEU A 33 -8.70 -7.43 2.37
CA LEU A 33 -8.04 -8.10 3.49
C LEU A 33 -8.67 -9.46 3.82
N THR A 34 -9.89 -9.73 3.39
CA THR A 34 -10.56 -11.01 3.64
C THR A 34 -10.07 -12.12 2.70
N GLU A 35 -9.28 -11.78 1.69
CA GLU A 35 -8.80 -12.74 0.69
C GLU A 35 -7.59 -13.54 1.16
N PHE A 36 -6.95 -13.16 2.26
CA PHE A 36 -5.69 -13.76 2.70
C PHE A 36 -5.92 -14.81 3.78
N ASP A 37 -5.42 -16.02 3.55
CA ASP A 37 -5.45 -17.10 4.55
C ASP A 37 -4.39 -16.92 5.63
N THR A 38 -3.31 -16.24 5.29
CA THR A 38 -2.18 -15.98 6.19
C THR A 38 -1.84 -14.49 6.20
N ILE A 39 -1.70 -13.95 7.40
CA ILE A 39 -1.19 -12.60 7.62
C ILE A 39 0.08 -12.66 8.46
N TYR A 40 0.77 -11.55 8.58
CA TYR A 40 2.03 -11.47 9.34
C TYR A 40 1.91 -10.38 10.39
N ILE A 41 2.19 -10.77 11.64
CA ILE A 41 2.21 -9.88 12.79
C ILE A 41 3.56 -10.07 13.46
N ASP A 42 4.30 -8.96 13.67
CA ASP A 42 5.67 -8.99 14.20
C ASP A 42 6.61 -9.94 13.40
N GLY A 43 6.41 -10.02 12.09
CA GLY A 43 7.20 -10.87 11.20
C GLY A 43 6.85 -12.35 11.26
N GLN A 44 5.85 -12.75 12.05
CA GLN A 44 5.44 -14.14 12.20
C GLN A 44 4.17 -14.43 11.41
N PRO A 45 4.10 -15.59 10.72
CA PRO A 45 2.90 -15.98 10.01
C PRO A 45 1.78 -16.35 10.98
N VAL A 46 0.58 -15.85 10.70
CA VAL A 46 -0.62 -16.16 11.48
C VAL A 46 -1.70 -16.59 10.51
N ARG A 47 -2.21 -17.81 10.68
CA ARG A 47 -3.27 -18.33 9.83
C ARG A 47 -4.61 -17.79 10.27
N VAL A 48 -5.30 -17.05 9.40
CA VAL A 48 -6.59 -16.47 9.71
C VAL A 48 -7.66 -17.55 9.71
N ARG A 49 -8.37 -17.72 10.84
CA ARG A 49 -9.49 -18.68 10.95
C ARG A 49 -10.72 -18.19 10.20
N SER A 50 -11.03 -16.90 10.35
CA SER A 50 -12.11 -16.25 9.63
C SER A 50 -11.84 -14.76 9.53
N ALA A 51 -12.37 -14.15 8.48
CA ALA A 51 -12.28 -12.71 8.27
C ALA A 51 -13.60 -12.24 7.66
N ARG A 52 -14.15 -11.15 8.19
CA ARG A 52 -15.39 -10.56 7.68
C ARG A 52 -15.34 -9.06 7.77
N VAL A 53 -15.95 -8.40 6.80
CA VAL A 53 -16.05 -6.94 6.79
C VAL A 53 -17.10 -6.50 7.82
N HIS A 54 -16.74 -5.51 8.63
CA HIS A 54 -17.63 -4.85 9.57
C HIS A 54 -17.44 -3.34 9.45
N LYS A 55 -18.40 -2.67 8.83
CA LYS A 55 -18.30 -1.24 8.50
C LYS A 55 -17.07 -1.00 7.60
N SER A 56 -16.13 -0.19 8.02
CA SER A 56 -14.90 0.09 7.28
C SER A 56 -13.71 -0.74 7.76
N THR A 57 -13.93 -1.70 8.64
CA THR A 57 -12.88 -2.53 9.23
C THR A 57 -13.08 -4.00 8.89
N VAL A 58 -12.11 -4.84 9.26
CA VAL A 58 -12.18 -6.28 9.11
C VAL A 58 -12.05 -6.93 10.47
N LEU A 59 -12.96 -7.83 10.79
CA LEU A 59 -12.91 -8.62 12.00
C LEU A 59 -12.28 -9.97 11.69
N MET A 60 -11.18 -10.30 12.37
CA MET A 60 -10.44 -11.54 12.15
C MET A 60 -10.39 -12.39 13.40
N ALA A 61 -10.63 -13.68 13.24
CA ALA A 61 -10.39 -14.67 14.28
C ALA A 61 -9.02 -15.31 14.04
N LEU A 62 -8.15 -15.28 15.04
CA LEU A 62 -6.78 -15.74 14.94
C LEU A 62 -6.51 -16.89 15.92
N PRO A 63 -5.64 -17.86 15.57
CA PRO A 63 -5.26 -18.94 16.47
C PRO A 63 -4.63 -18.41 17.78
N GLY A 64 -5.03 -18.97 18.90
CA GLY A 64 -4.50 -18.57 20.19
C GLY A 64 -5.05 -17.25 20.75
N VAL A 65 -5.96 -16.61 20.03
CA VAL A 65 -6.60 -15.37 20.45
C VAL A 65 -8.08 -15.68 20.65
N ASP A 66 -8.42 -16.17 21.85
CA ASP A 66 -9.73 -16.76 22.14
C ASP A 66 -10.59 -15.92 23.09
N ASP A 67 -10.07 -14.83 23.60
CA ASP A 67 -10.78 -13.93 24.49
C ASP A 67 -10.42 -12.47 24.21
N MET A 68 -11.16 -11.55 24.84
CA MET A 68 -10.95 -10.11 24.63
C MET A 68 -9.57 -9.64 25.09
N ASP A 69 -9.05 -10.18 26.19
CA ASP A 69 -7.76 -9.75 26.72
C ASP A 69 -6.62 -10.13 25.75
N ALA A 70 -6.67 -11.34 25.18
CA ALA A 70 -5.69 -11.76 24.18
C ALA A 70 -5.75 -10.89 22.94
N ALA A 71 -6.96 -10.53 22.49
CA ALA A 71 -7.13 -9.63 21.34
C ALA A 71 -6.63 -8.22 21.65
N LEU A 72 -6.90 -7.69 22.83
CA LEU A 72 -6.42 -6.36 23.22
C LEU A 72 -4.89 -6.31 23.34
N ALA A 73 -4.25 -7.42 23.67
CA ALA A 73 -2.79 -7.48 23.70
C ALA A 73 -2.14 -7.24 22.33
N LEU A 74 -2.89 -7.45 21.26
CA LEU A 74 -2.42 -7.20 19.88
C LEU A 74 -2.74 -5.80 19.39
N LYS A 75 -3.47 -5.00 20.14
CA LYS A 75 -3.85 -3.63 19.73
C LYS A 75 -2.62 -2.79 19.41
N GLY A 76 -2.66 -2.11 18.29
CA GLY A 76 -1.57 -1.26 17.79
C GLY A 76 -0.60 -1.97 16.87
N LYS A 77 -0.67 -3.30 16.76
CA LYS A 77 0.27 -4.04 15.91
C LYS A 77 -0.10 -3.94 14.44
N PRO A 78 0.88 -3.65 13.56
CA PRO A 78 0.66 -3.68 12.12
C PRO A 78 0.36 -5.10 11.63
N VAL A 79 -0.47 -5.17 10.59
CA VAL A 79 -0.78 -6.41 9.87
C VAL A 79 -0.19 -6.29 8.48
N SER A 80 0.60 -7.27 8.09
CA SER A 80 1.21 -7.34 6.76
C SER A 80 0.80 -8.60 6.04
N ILE A 81 0.98 -8.61 4.73
CA ILE A 81 0.83 -9.78 3.88
C ILE A 81 2.15 -10.04 3.15
N ARG A 82 2.35 -11.27 2.68
CA ARG A 82 3.45 -11.56 1.76
C ARG A 82 3.05 -11.08 0.38
N ARG A 83 3.92 -10.32 -0.30
CA ARG A 83 3.61 -9.78 -1.62
C ARG A 83 3.18 -10.87 -2.61
N THR A 84 3.83 -12.04 -2.55
CA THR A 84 3.52 -13.16 -3.45
C THR A 84 2.15 -13.79 -3.22
N ASP A 85 1.51 -13.53 -2.07
CA ASP A 85 0.15 -14.02 -1.78
C ASP A 85 -0.92 -13.08 -2.36
N ALA A 86 -0.55 -11.87 -2.76
CA ALA A 86 -1.49 -10.88 -3.30
C ALA A 86 -1.58 -10.99 -4.82
N ARG A 87 -2.81 -10.91 -5.32
CA ARG A 87 -3.08 -10.85 -6.75
C ARG A 87 -3.77 -9.52 -7.05
N LEU A 88 -3.04 -8.65 -7.76
CA LEU A 88 -3.58 -7.38 -8.22
C LEU A 88 -3.91 -7.46 -9.70
N PRO A 89 -4.88 -6.66 -10.19
CA PRO A 89 -5.11 -6.53 -11.62
C PRO A 89 -3.83 -6.14 -12.37
N ALA A 90 -3.74 -6.51 -13.63
CA ALA A 90 -2.58 -6.16 -14.46
C ALA A 90 -2.35 -4.65 -14.47
N GLY A 91 -1.11 -4.24 -14.23
CA GLY A 91 -0.73 -2.83 -14.19
C GLY A 91 -0.94 -2.14 -12.86
N GLU A 92 -1.48 -2.84 -11.86
CA GLU A 92 -1.62 -2.31 -10.50
C GLU A 92 -0.52 -2.85 -9.60
N PHE A 93 -0.01 -1.98 -8.71
CA PHE A 93 1.09 -2.30 -7.81
C PHE A 93 0.86 -1.63 -6.46
N PHE A 94 1.46 -2.19 -5.42
CA PHE A 94 1.46 -1.53 -4.11
C PHE A 94 2.41 -0.33 -4.12
N ASP A 95 2.06 0.71 -3.39
CA ASP A 95 2.88 1.92 -3.31
C ASP A 95 4.30 1.61 -2.84
N GLU A 96 4.47 0.67 -1.92
CA GLU A 96 5.76 0.23 -1.40
C GLU A 96 6.65 -0.41 -2.47
N GLU A 97 6.06 -0.98 -3.52
CA GLU A 97 6.81 -1.53 -4.65
C GLU A 97 7.38 -0.43 -5.55
N LEU A 98 6.74 0.73 -5.56
CA LEU A 98 7.06 1.83 -6.45
C LEU A 98 8.03 2.84 -5.84
N GLU A 99 8.10 2.93 -4.52
CA GLU A 99 9.02 3.83 -3.84
C GLU A 99 10.46 3.51 -4.21
N GLY A 100 11.23 4.53 -4.57
CA GLY A 100 12.61 4.40 -5.02
C GLY A 100 12.77 4.14 -6.51
N CYS A 101 11.68 3.88 -7.26
CA CYS A 101 11.76 3.73 -8.71
C CYS A 101 12.17 5.04 -9.39
N ALA A 102 12.95 4.93 -10.45
CA ALA A 102 13.30 6.06 -11.30
C ALA A 102 12.04 6.54 -12.03
N VAL A 103 11.81 7.84 -12.04
CA VAL A 103 10.69 8.46 -12.76
C VAL A 103 11.26 9.15 -13.99
N VAL A 104 10.78 8.75 -15.16
CA VAL A 104 11.32 9.12 -16.46
C VAL A 104 10.24 9.78 -17.30
N ASP A 105 10.60 10.87 -18.00
CA ASP A 105 9.71 11.49 -18.97
C ASP A 105 9.58 10.57 -20.18
N ASP A 106 8.36 10.13 -20.46
CA ASP A 106 8.11 9.20 -21.57
C ASP A 106 8.46 9.80 -22.94
N ALA A 107 8.31 11.11 -23.09
CA ALA A 107 8.57 11.79 -24.36
C ALA A 107 10.08 11.94 -24.66
N THR A 108 10.88 12.23 -23.63
CA THR A 108 12.32 12.57 -23.81
C THR A 108 13.26 11.48 -23.32
N GLY A 109 12.80 10.59 -22.46
CA GLY A 109 13.66 9.61 -21.78
C GLY A 109 14.47 10.19 -20.64
N GLU A 110 14.27 11.46 -20.29
CA GLU A 110 15.00 12.12 -19.21
C GLU A 110 14.54 11.60 -17.85
N GLU A 111 15.51 11.27 -16.99
CA GLU A 111 15.21 10.91 -15.60
C GLU A 111 14.89 12.17 -14.80
N LEU A 112 13.69 12.23 -14.24
CA LEU A 112 13.22 13.37 -13.46
C LEU A 112 13.61 13.28 -11.98
N GLY A 113 13.89 12.10 -11.50
CA GLY A 113 14.22 11.81 -10.12
C GLY A 113 13.74 10.43 -9.73
N LYS A 114 13.49 10.24 -8.46
CA LYS A 114 12.97 8.97 -7.93
C LYS A 114 11.68 9.21 -7.17
N LEU A 115 10.80 8.23 -7.17
CA LEU A 115 9.59 8.30 -6.37
C LEU A 115 9.96 8.24 -4.89
N ASP A 116 9.75 9.36 -4.18
CA ASP A 116 10.07 9.48 -2.76
C ASP A 116 8.92 8.95 -1.90
N ARG A 117 7.70 9.38 -2.21
CA ARG A 117 6.50 8.88 -1.53
C ARG A 117 5.26 9.06 -2.38
N VAL A 118 4.22 8.31 -2.00
CA VAL A 118 2.90 8.45 -2.60
C VAL A 118 2.01 9.19 -1.61
N LEU A 119 1.44 10.30 -2.07
CA LEU A 119 0.53 11.12 -1.27
C LEU A 119 -0.91 10.73 -1.59
N LEU A 120 -1.74 10.61 -0.56
CA LEU A 120 -3.13 10.19 -0.72
C LEU A 120 -4.03 11.43 -0.67
N TYR A 121 -4.67 11.74 -1.81
CA TYR A 121 -5.67 12.78 -1.92
C TYR A 121 -7.04 12.15 -2.21
N PRO A 122 -8.16 12.81 -1.89
CA PRO A 122 -9.49 12.21 -2.08
C PRO A 122 -9.78 11.76 -3.50
N ALA A 123 -9.35 12.52 -4.52
CA ALA A 123 -9.64 12.21 -5.92
C ALA A 123 -8.67 11.21 -6.54
N HIS A 124 -7.41 11.24 -6.14
CA HIS A 124 -6.35 10.39 -6.70
C HIS A 124 -5.11 10.43 -5.82
N LYS A 125 -4.20 9.50 -6.08
CA LYS A 125 -2.86 9.52 -5.48
C LYS A 125 -1.98 10.51 -6.25
N VAL A 126 -0.96 11.04 -5.58
CA VAL A 126 0.04 11.92 -6.19
C VAL A 126 1.43 11.37 -5.88
N TYR A 127 2.25 11.24 -6.90
CA TYR A 127 3.63 10.81 -6.75
C TYR A 127 4.53 12.01 -6.47
N GLN A 128 5.20 12.00 -5.34
CA GLN A 128 6.21 13.00 -5.02
C GLN A 128 7.57 12.50 -5.51
N VAL A 129 8.15 13.21 -6.47
CA VAL A 129 9.39 12.83 -7.15
C VAL A 129 10.51 13.78 -6.73
N ARG A 130 11.61 13.23 -6.28
CA ARG A 130 12.79 13.97 -5.79
C ARG A 130 14.09 13.37 -6.33
N GLY A 131 15.18 14.11 -6.14
CA GLY A 131 16.52 13.64 -6.45
C GLY A 131 17.04 14.06 -7.82
N GLY A 132 16.24 14.74 -8.62
CA GLY A 132 16.64 15.34 -9.89
C GLY A 132 16.85 16.84 -9.76
N ALA A 133 16.81 17.55 -10.90
CA ALA A 133 16.97 19.01 -10.95
C ALA A 133 15.81 19.74 -10.25
N HIS A 134 14.63 19.15 -10.25
CA HIS A 134 13.42 19.71 -9.65
C HIS A 134 12.70 18.68 -8.80
N GLU A 135 11.81 19.15 -7.93
CA GLU A 135 10.81 18.30 -7.28
C GLU A 135 9.53 18.36 -8.08
N TYR A 136 8.84 17.23 -8.21
CA TYR A 136 7.59 17.13 -8.95
C TYR A 136 6.49 16.53 -8.09
N LEU A 137 5.27 17.00 -8.29
CA LEU A 137 4.04 16.36 -7.80
C LEU A 137 3.26 15.90 -9.02
N ILE A 138 3.24 14.61 -9.27
CA ILE A 138 2.64 14.03 -10.48
C ILE A 138 1.41 13.23 -10.10
N PRO A 139 0.20 13.61 -10.59
CA PRO A 139 -0.99 12.82 -10.34
C PRO A 139 -0.84 11.40 -10.88
N ALA A 140 -1.15 10.41 -10.05
CA ALA A 140 -1.02 8.99 -10.42
C ALA A 140 -2.26 8.54 -11.19
N VAL A 141 -2.54 9.18 -12.33
CA VAL A 141 -3.70 8.90 -13.18
C VAL A 141 -3.22 8.15 -14.41
N PRO A 142 -3.53 6.85 -14.54
CA PRO A 142 -3.12 6.05 -15.69
C PRO A 142 -3.66 6.65 -17.01
N GLY A 143 -2.83 6.63 -18.04
CA GLY A 143 -3.19 7.14 -19.36
C GLY A 143 -3.16 8.66 -19.50
N VAL A 144 -3.21 9.41 -18.39
CA VAL A 144 -3.11 10.88 -18.40
C VAL A 144 -1.71 11.31 -18.01
N PHE A 145 -1.27 10.96 -16.81
CA PHE A 145 0.06 11.30 -16.30
C PHE A 145 1.00 10.10 -16.24
N ILE A 146 0.48 8.89 -16.06
CA ILE A 146 1.28 7.67 -15.98
C ILE A 146 1.20 6.93 -17.31
N ALA A 147 2.34 6.83 -18.00
CA ALA A 147 2.44 6.10 -19.27
C ALA A 147 2.61 4.60 -19.03
N SER A 148 3.54 4.23 -18.14
CA SER A 148 3.79 2.82 -17.79
C SER A 148 4.52 2.71 -16.46
N ILE A 149 4.38 1.54 -15.83
CA ILE A 149 5.08 1.20 -14.59
C ILE A 149 5.72 -0.17 -14.78
N ASP A 150 7.02 -0.26 -14.53
CA ASP A 150 7.78 -1.50 -14.55
C ASP A 150 8.56 -1.64 -13.23
N PRO A 151 8.00 -2.31 -12.22
CA PRO A 151 8.67 -2.44 -10.92
C PRO A 151 9.94 -3.29 -10.98
N GLU A 152 10.03 -4.23 -11.91
CA GLU A 152 11.23 -5.07 -12.05
C GLU A 152 12.42 -4.28 -12.58
N ALA A 153 12.17 -3.40 -13.55
CA ALA A 153 13.17 -2.46 -14.04
C ALA A 153 13.35 -1.25 -13.11
N GLU A 154 12.48 -1.10 -12.12
CA GLU A 154 12.44 0.04 -11.21
C GLU A 154 12.25 1.38 -11.94
N ILE A 155 11.36 1.40 -12.94
CA ILE A 155 11.09 2.57 -13.78
C ILE A 155 9.60 2.86 -13.84
N ILE A 156 9.26 4.15 -13.64
CA ILE A 156 7.93 4.70 -13.87
C ILE A 156 8.05 5.74 -14.98
N ARG A 157 7.31 5.55 -16.08
CA ARG A 157 7.28 6.51 -17.18
C ARG A 157 6.06 7.40 -17.05
N VAL A 158 6.27 8.69 -17.17
CA VAL A 158 5.23 9.69 -16.97
C VAL A 158 5.11 10.63 -18.18
N HIS A 159 3.90 11.17 -18.36
CA HIS A 159 3.63 12.24 -19.35
C HIS A 159 3.76 13.58 -18.63
N MET A 160 4.81 14.33 -18.94
CA MET A 160 5.06 15.60 -18.28
C MET A 160 4.23 16.73 -18.88
N MET A 161 3.79 17.62 -18.01
CA MET A 161 3.06 18.84 -18.35
C MET A 161 3.63 20.00 -17.54
N LYS A 162 3.38 21.24 -18.00
CA LYS A 162 3.78 22.43 -17.23
C LYS A 162 3.07 22.45 -15.87
N GLY A 163 3.77 22.94 -14.87
CA GLY A 163 3.22 23.13 -13.53
C GLY A 163 3.36 21.95 -12.59
N LEU A 164 3.98 20.85 -13.03
CA LEU A 164 4.21 19.69 -12.16
C LEU A 164 5.45 19.84 -11.26
N ALA A 165 6.41 20.68 -11.66
CA ALA A 165 7.56 20.99 -10.82
C ALA A 165 7.14 21.95 -9.71
N THR A 166 7.41 21.59 -8.43
CA THR A 166 6.98 22.38 -7.27
C THR A 166 7.92 23.55 -6.95
N ASP A 167 9.14 23.51 -7.48
CA ASP A 167 10.18 24.50 -7.22
C ASP A 167 10.44 25.42 -8.41
N GLU A 168 9.58 25.38 -9.43
CA GLU A 168 9.61 26.34 -10.53
C GLU A 168 8.84 27.60 -10.17
N ASN A 169 9.43 28.75 -10.44
CA ASN A 169 8.79 30.05 -10.24
C ASN A 169 8.18 30.55 -11.54
#